data_c0635fa52c5417640be4e07c912c4f5a
#
_entry.id   c0635fa52c5417640be4e07c912c4f5a
#
_cell.length_a   1.000
_cell.length_b   1.000
_cell.length_c   1.000
_cell.angle_alpha   90.00
_cell.angle_beta   90.00
_cell.angle_gamma   90.00
#
_symmetry.space_group_name_H-M   'P 1'
#
loop_
_entity.id
_entity.type
_entity.pdbx_description
1 polymer ?
#
loop_
_entity_poly.entity_id
_entity_poly.type
_entity_poly.pdbx_seq_one_letter_code
_entity_poly.pdbx_strand_id
1 'polypeptide(L)'
;FNEEYVVLSNKDITVSSVKSLIKEQVVTIKDSKIHKYLTANNVKTIGYNNINDLLTNIDNDSIIVVDYGTYNYYYNKKLGNYNLLYTNRLDSDYQFVIRNISANSTFAKLFTYYVETINYNNIMYKYNMNFDLNDEATFKSFIKYLFIVLAIICAVVMILITYLKRRKKSKKIKKEEKLKFIDMLTSLKNRNYLNYNMKKWDENV
;
A
#
# COMPACT_ATOMS: atom_id res chain seq x y z
N PHE A 1 -9.49 30.40 -2.27
CA PHE A 1 -9.25 29.36 -3.29
C PHE A 1 -10.47 28.45 -3.41
N ASN A 2 -10.68 27.89 -4.59
CA ASN A 2 -11.82 27.04 -4.88
C ASN A 2 -11.56 25.60 -4.45
N GLU A 3 -12.57 24.97 -3.90
CA GLU A 3 -12.53 23.55 -3.60
C GLU A 3 -12.83 22.74 -4.85
N GLU A 4 -11.97 21.78 -5.18
CA GLU A 4 -12.18 20.85 -6.27
C GLU A 4 -12.76 19.54 -5.73
N TYR A 5 -13.66 18.92 -6.47
CA TYR A 5 -14.18 17.58 -6.15
C TYR A 5 -14.01 16.63 -7.32
N VAL A 6 -13.96 15.36 -6.99
CA VAL A 6 -13.82 14.27 -7.95
C VAL A 6 -15.00 13.31 -7.85
N VAL A 7 -15.37 12.75 -8.99
CA VAL A 7 -16.35 11.67 -9.10
C VAL A 7 -15.61 10.40 -9.52
N LEU A 8 -15.71 9.37 -8.72
CA LEU A 8 -15.00 8.10 -8.88
C LEU A 8 -16.03 6.98 -9.02
N SER A 9 -15.86 6.07 -9.95
CA SER A 9 -16.64 4.83 -10.03
C SER A 9 -16.00 3.84 -11.00
N ASN A 10 -16.30 2.55 -10.80
CA ASN A 10 -15.97 1.49 -11.75
C ASN A 10 -17.17 1.11 -12.63
N LYS A 11 -18.34 1.76 -12.42
CA LYS A 11 -19.48 1.61 -13.32
C LYS A 11 -19.18 2.22 -14.67
N ASP A 12 -19.72 1.61 -15.72
CA ASP A 12 -19.69 2.17 -17.08
C ASP A 12 -20.75 3.28 -17.20
N ILE A 13 -20.44 4.44 -16.63
CA ILE A 13 -21.27 5.64 -16.68
C ILE A 13 -20.48 6.83 -17.19
N THR A 14 -21.12 7.68 -17.96
CA THR A 14 -20.53 8.95 -18.40
C THR A 14 -21.00 10.09 -17.52
N VAL A 15 -20.07 10.74 -16.85
CA VAL A 15 -20.33 11.91 -16.00
C VAL A 15 -19.74 13.15 -16.65
N SER A 16 -20.61 14.04 -17.13
CA SER A 16 -20.23 15.33 -17.73
C SER A 16 -20.54 16.53 -16.85
N SER A 17 -21.35 16.31 -15.81
CA SER A 17 -21.74 17.34 -14.84
C SER A 17 -22.41 16.70 -13.63
N VAL A 18 -22.63 17.46 -12.55
CA VAL A 18 -23.40 17.02 -11.38
C VAL A 18 -24.81 16.58 -11.75
N LYS A 19 -25.41 17.18 -12.76
CA LYS A 19 -26.77 16.80 -13.24
C LYS A 19 -26.83 15.37 -13.77
N SER A 20 -25.73 14.83 -14.29
CA SER A 20 -25.65 13.42 -14.72
C SER A 20 -25.85 12.44 -13.57
N LEU A 21 -25.58 12.88 -12.33
CA LEU A 21 -25.66 12.06 -11.11
C LEU A 21 -27.07 12.02 -10.47
N ILE A 22 -28.05 12.80 -10.98
CA ILE A 22 -29.38 12.90 -10.37
C ILE A 22 -30.11 11.54 -10.30
N LYS A 23 -29.87 10.67 -11.28
CA LYS A 23 -30.47 9.34 -11.36
C LYS A 23 -29.72 8.28 -10.58
N GLU A 24 -28.51 8.61 -10.13
CA GLU A 24 -27.60 7.71 -9.46
C GLU A 24 -27.66 7.92 -7.94
N GLN A 25 -27.22 6.91 -7.20
CA GLN A 25 -26.98 7.01 -5.78
C GLN A 25 -25.49 7.23 -5.52
N VAL A 26 -25.16 8.34 -4.91
CA VAL A 26 -23.78 8.80 -4.72
C VAL A 26 -23.39 8.69 -3.26
N VAL A 27 -22.18 8.22 -3.02
CA VAL A 27 -21.57 8.09 -1.70
C VAL A 27 -20.64 9.27 -1.44
N THR A 28 -20.76 9.91 -0.28
CA THR A 28 -19.93 11.07 0.10
C THR A 28 -19.80 11.19 1.62
N ILE A 29 -18.99 12.14 2.09
CA ILE A 29 -18.87 12.46 3.52
C ILE A 29 -20.02 13.38 3.94
N LYS A 30 -20.77 12.95 4.95
CA LYS A 30 -21.91 13.66 5.50
C LYS A 30 -21.50 15.07 5.97
N ASP A 31 -22.40 16.03 5.78
CA ASP A 31 -22.27 17.44 6.17
C ASP A 31 -21.07 18.19 5.57
N SER A 32 -20.30 17.53 4.64
CA SER A 32 -19.27 18.19 3.84
C SER A 32 -19.88 19.24 2.89
N LYS A 33 -19.06 20.15 2.38
CA LYS A 33 -19.52 21.09 1.34
C LYS A 33 -20.02 20.34 0.10
N ILE A 34 -19.35 19.26 -0.27
CA ILE A 34 -19.71 18.41 -1.40
C ILE A 34 -21.09 17.78 -1.16
N HIS A 35 -21.32 17.22 0.03
CA HIS A 35 -22.63 16.67 0.38
C HIS A 35 -23.76 17.71 0.23
N LYS A 36 -23.54 18.92 0.74
CA LYS A 36 -24.51 20.03 0.63
C LYS A 36 -24.71 20.44 -0.83
N TYR A 37 -23.63 20.50 -1.61
CA TYR A 37 -23.67 20.84 -3.05
C TYR A 37 -24.46 19.79 -3.84
N LEU A 38 -24.19 18.50 -3.62
CA LEU A 38 -24.90 17.40 -4.28
C LEU A 38 -26.39 17.42 -3.95
N THR A 39 -26.73 17.59 -2.66
CA THR A 39 -28.12 17.67 -2.18
C THR A 39 -28.85 18.88 -2.78
N ALA A 40 -28.19 20.05 -2.85
CA ALA A 40 -28.75 21.24 -3.49
C ALA A 40 -29.01 21.05 -5.00
N ASN A 41 -28.29 20.14 -5.66
CA ASN A 41 -28.48 19.76 -7.05
C ASN A 41 -29.39 18.54 -7.22
N ASN A 42 -30.16 18.15 -6.21
CA ASN A 42 -31.10 17.02 -6.19
C ASN A 42 -30.46 15.65 -6.50
N VAL A 43 -29.19 15.47 -6.18
CA VAL A 43 -28.49 14.19 -6.30
C VAL A 43 -28.79 13.36 -5.04
N LYS A 44 -29.17 12.09 -5.19
CA LYS A 44 -29.39 11.17 -4.09
C LYS A 44 -28.06 10.79 -3.46
N THR A 45 -27.87 11.11 -2.18
CA THR A 45 -26.61 10.89 -1.48
C THR A 45 -26.76 9.91 -0.32
N ILE A 46 -25.74 9.06 -0.14
CA ILE A 46 -25.46 8.34 1.10
C ILE A 46 -24.28 9.04 1.77
N GLY A 47 -24.55 9.68 2.94
CA GLY A 47 -23.51 10.40 3.70
C GLY A 47 -22.93 9.53 4.81
N TYR A 48 -21.61 9.32 4.79
CA TYR A 48 -20.88 8.67 5.89
C TYR A 48 -20.27 9.71 6.83
N ASN A 49 -20.19 9.39 8.12
CA ASN A 49 -19.72 10.34 9.13
C ASN A 49 -18.27 10.77 8.95
N ASN A 50 -17.45 9.90 8.42
CA ASN A 50 -16.04 10.17 8.14
C ASN A 50 -15.56 9.33 6.95
N ILE A 51 -14.34 9.63 6.49
CA ILE A 51 -13.74 8.95 5.34
C ILE A 51 -13.46 7.45 5.61
N ASN A 52 -13.11 7.06 6.83
CA ASN A 52 -12.82 5.66 7.14
C ASN A 52 -14.11 4.81 7.08
N ASP A 53 -15.23 5.34 7.56
CA ASP A 53 -16.53 4.69 7.43
C ASP A 53 -16.92 4.57 5.96
N LEU A 54 -16.70 5.62 5.16
CA LEU A 54 -16.92 5.58 3.72
C LEU A 54 -16.08 4.47 3.08
N LEU A 55 -14.76 4.47 3.28
CA LEU A 55 -13.84 3.49 2.70
C LEU A 55 -14.16 2.05 3.11
N THR A 56 -14.74 1.84 4.30
CA THR A 56 -15.11 0.51 4.77
C THR A 56 -16.36 -0.03 4.08
N ASN A 57 -17.29 0.85 3.76
CA ASN A 57 -18.65 0.48 3.28
C ASN A 57 -18.83 0.64 1.77
N ILE A 58 -17.86 1.19 1.02
CA ILE A 58 -17.95 1.25 -0.44
C ILE A 58 -17.66 -0.11 -1.05
N ASP A 59 -18.41 -0.43 -2.07
CA ASP A 59 -18.24 -1.60 -2.94
C ASP A 59 -17.74 -1.18 -4.32
N ASN A 60 -17.47 -2.15 -5.18
CA ASN A 60 -16.90 -1.91 -6.50
C ASN A 60 -17.83 -1.09 -7.43
N ASP A 61 -19.13 -1.12 -7.17
CA ASP A 61 -20.14 -0.42 -7.96
C ASP A 61 -20.55 0.93 -7.38
N SER A 62 -19.87 1.37 -6.31
CA SER A 62 -20.15 2.66 -5.68
C SER A 62 -19.76 3.83 -6.59
N ILE A 63 -20.57 4.88 -6.58
CA ILE A 63 -20.23 6.19 -7.15
C ILE A 63 -19.82 7.09 -6.00
N ILE A 64 -18.55 7.45 -5.94
CA ILE A 64 -17.96 8.17 -4.82
C ILE A 64 -17.68 9.60 -5.24
N VAL A 65 -18.12 10.57 -4.42
CA VAL A 65 -17.78 11.98 -4.65
C VAL A 65 -17.15 12.55 -3.39
N VAL A 66 -15.88 12.95 -3.52
CA VAL A 66 -15.07 13.52 -2.44
C VAL A 66 -14.26 14.71 -2.94
N ASP A 67 -13.73 15.51 -2.02
CA ASP A 67 -12.79 16.57 -2.39
C ASP A 67 -11.49 16.00 -2.96
N TYR A 68 -10.83 16.80 -3.80
CA TYR A 68 -9.60 16.38 -4.47
C TYR A 68 -8.46 16.09 -3.50
N GLY A 69 -8.40 16.80 -2.37
CA GLY A 69 -7.42 16.54 -1.31
C GLY A 69 -7.64 15.18 -0.66
N THR A 70 -8.88 14.84 -0.31
CA THR A 70 -9.25 13.52 0.20
C THR A 70 -8.94 12.41 -0.81
N TYR A 71 -9.26 12.63 -2.09
CA TYR A 71 -8.92 11.67 -3.15
C TYR A 71 -7.42 11.40 -3.22
N ASN A 72 -6.59 12.43 -3.28
CA ASN A 72 -5.13 12.28 -3.34
C ASN A 72 -4.57 11.59 -2.10
N TYR A 73 -5.06 11.96 -0.92
CA TYR A 73 -4.62 11.36 0.34
C TYR A 73 -4.94 9.85 0.43
N TYR A 74 -6.13 9.47 -0.01
CA TYR A 74 -6.58 8.07 0.08
C TYR A 74 -6.41 7.28 -1.23
N TYR A 75 -5.74 7.85 -2.22
CA TYR A 75 -5.51 7.22 -3.52
C TYR A 75 -4.88 5.83 -3.37
N ASN A 76 -3.76 5.75 -2.66
CA ASN A 76 -3.03 4.50 -2.48
C ASN A 76 -3.69 3.52 -1.48
N LYS A 77 -4.73 3.97 -0.77
CA LYS A 77 -5.44 3.09 0.18
C LYS A 77 -6.57 2.31 -0.49
N LYS A 78 -7.52 3.00 -1.07
CA LYS A 78 -8.68 2.37 -1.70
C LYS A 78 -9.24 3.17 -2.88
N LEU A 79 -9.15 4.50 -2.84
CA LEU A 79 -9.77 5.35 -3.87
C LEU A 79 -9.10 5.21 -5.24
N GLY A 80 -7.82 4.86 -5.31
CA GLY A 80 -7.12 4.56 -6.56
C GLY A 80 -7.59 3.31 -7.30
N ASN A 81 -8.41 2.47 -6.66
CA ASN A 81 -9.04 1.31 -7.30
C ASN A 81 -10.26 1.69 -8.14
N TYR A 82 -10.69 2.95 -8.07
CA TYR A 82 -11.84 3.47 -8.83
C TYR A 82 -11.35 4.37 -9.97
N ASN A 83 -12.06 4.33 -11.08
CA ASN A 83 -11.79 5.20 -12.20
C ASN A 83 -12.24 6.64 -11.89
N LEU A 84 -11.37 7.61 -12.19
CA LEU A 84 -11.71 9.02 -12.12
C LEU A 84 -12.58 9.38 -13.33
N LEU A 85 -13.88 9.64 -13.11
CA LEU A 85 -14.83 9.92 -14.17
C LEU A 85 -14.96 11.42 -14.47
N TYR A 86 -14.88 12.25 -13.42
CA TYR A 86 -15.14 13.67 -13.56
C TYR A 86 -14.48 14.46 -12.42
N THR A 87 -13.97 15.63 -12.76
CA THR A 87 -13.42 16.60 -11.80
C THR A 87 -13.99 17.97 -12.08
N ASN A 88 -14.40 18.71 -11.08
CA ASN A 88 -14.84 20.09 -11.21
C ASN A 88 -14.60 20.88 -9.94
N ARG A 89 -14.77 22.19 -10.04
CA ARG A 89 -14.66 23.13 -8.91
C ARG A 89 -16.03 23.42 -8.33
N LEU A 90 -16.06 23.61 -7.03
CA LEU A 90 -17.22 24.17 -6.35
C LEU A 90 -17.22 25.70 -6.55
N ASP A 91 -18.37 26.29 -6.81
CA ASP A 91 -18.56 27.75 -6.89
C ASP A 91 -18.55 28.38 -5.47
N SER A 92 -17.63 27.94 -4.61
CA SER A 92 -17.51 28.46 -3.27
C SER A 92 -16.05 28.64 -2.91
N ASP A 93 -15.72 29.86 -2.53
CA ASP A 93 -14.37 30.23 -2.11
C ASP A 93 -14.19 30.02 -0.60
N TYR A 94 -12.99 29.59 -0.23
CA TYR A 94 -12.58 29.70 1.17
C TYR A 94 -12.30 31.15 1.51
N GLN A 95 -12.88 31.61 2.62
CA GLN A 95 -12.72 32.99 3.10
C GLN A 95 -12.09 33.00 4.49
N PHE A 96 -11.22 33.94 4.72
CA PHE A 96 -10.72 34.23 6.07
C PHE A 96 -11.70 35.15 6.77
N VAL A 97 -12.12 34.76 7.97
CA VAL A 97 -12.95 35.59 8.82
C VAL A 97 -12.10 36.13 9.98
N ILE A 98 -11.92 37.44 10.06
CA ILE A 98 -11.19 38.09 11.14
C ILE A 98 -12.22 38.71 12.10
N ARG A 99 -12.26 38.18 13.31
CA ARG A 99 -13.21 38.62 14.34
C ARG A 99 -12.71 39.95 14.99
N ASN A 100 -13.66 40.88 15.25
CA ASN A 100 -13.43 42.15 15.98
C ASN A 100 -12.46 43.13 15.31
N ILE A 101 -12.26 43.07 14.01
CA ILE A 101 -11.45 44.01 13.25
C ILE A 101 -12.34 44.70 12.20
N SER A 102 -12.28 46.05 12.17
CA SER A 102 -12.95 46.81 11.12
C SER A 102 -12.32 46.49 9.76
N ALA A 103 -13.17 46.24 8.74
CA ALA A 103 -12.72 46.02 7.37
C ALA A 103 -11.83 47.15 6.80
N ASN A 104 -11.98 48.36 7.32
CA ASN A 104 -11.20 49.53 6.93
C ASN A 104 -9.89 49.69 7.74
N SER A 105 -9.61 48.82 8.69
CA SER A 105 -8.36 48.88 9.45
C SER A 105 -7.15 48.65 8.56
N THR A 106 -6.04 49.26 8.85
CA THR A 106 -4.77 49.05 8.13
C THR A 106 -4.36 47.57 8.13
N PHE A 107 -4.61 46.90 9.26
CA PHE A 107 -4.34 45.46 9.38
C PHE A 107 -5.19 44.66 8.39
N ALA A 108 -6.51 44.91 8.31
CA ALA A 108 -7.39 44.17 7.39
C ALA A 108 -6.95 44.37 5.94
N LYS A 109 -6.60 45.58 5.55
CA LYS A 109 -6.10 45.89 4.20
C LYS A 109 -4.79 45.20 3.87
N LEU A 110 -3.83 45.23 4.79
CA LEU A 110 -2.52 44.56 4.64
C LEU A 110 -2.70 43.03 4.58
N PHE A 111 -3.55 42.47 5.44
CA PHE A 111 -3.84 41.04 5.46
C PHE A 111 -4.48 40.60 4.15
N THR A 112 -5.50 41.32 3.66
CA THR A 112 -6.14 41.01 2.36
C THR A 112 -5.13 41.05 1.22
N TYR A 113 -4.33 42.12 1.15
CA TYR A 113 -3.26 42.25 0.16
C TYR A 113 -2.28 41.07 0.22
N TYR A 114 -1.84 40.69 1.42
CA TYR A 114 -0.94 39.58 1.60
C TYR A 114 -1.56 38.26 1.14
N VAL A 115 -2.81 37.97 1.52
CA VAL A 115 -3.52 36.74 1.10
C VAL A 115 -3.71 36.70 -0.41
N GLU A 116 -4.03 37.82 -1.06
CA GLU A 116 -4.18 37.92 -2.52
C GLU A 116 -2.86 37.71 -3.28
N THR A 117 -1.72 38.09 -2.67
CA THR A 117 -0.39 37.92 -3.28
C THR A 117 0.23 36.55 -3.05
N ILE A 118 -0.33 35.72 -2.15
CA ILE A 118 0.16 34.37 -1.90
C ILE A 118 -0.08 33.47 -3.13
N ASN A 119 1.00 32.90 -3.65
CA ASN A 119 0.88 31.85 -4.65
C ASN A 119 0.45 30.54 -4.00
N TYR A 120 -0.86 30.40 -3.79
CA TYR A 120 -1.47 29.25 -3.13
C TYR A 120 -1.11 27.91 -3.80
N ASN A 121 -1.11 27.87 -5.14
CA ASN A 121 -0.78 26.65 -5.87
C ASN A 121 0.64 26.17 -5.57
N ASN A 122 1.59 27.10 -5.46
CA ASN A 122 2.97 26.75 -5.11
C ASN A 122 3.09 26.24 -3.66
N ILE A 123 2.32 26.83 -2.72
CA ILE A 123 2.28 26.37 -1.33
C ILE A 123 1.66 24.97 -1.25
N MET A 124 0.52 24.74 -1.92
CA MET A 124 -0.13 23.44 -1.97
C MET A 124 0.74 22.38 -2.63
N TYR A 125 1.42 22.75 -3.72
CA TYR A 125 2.38 21.85 -4.38
C TYR A 125 3.51 21.45 -3.42
N LYS A 126 4.15 22.42 -2.76
CA LYS A 126 5.21 22.16 -1.78
C LYS A 126 4.70 21.37 -0.56
N TYR A 127 3.48 21.66 -0.10
CA TYR A 127 2.85 20.94 1.00
C TYR A 127 2.58 19.49 0.60
N ASN A 128 2.00 19.24 -0.56
CA ASN A 128 1.74 17.89 -1.07
C ASN A 128 3.03 17.11 -1.38
N MET A 129 4.10 17.80 -1.79
CA MET A 129 5.41 17.17 -2.00
C MET A 129 6.15 16.85 -0.70
N ASN A 130 5.99 17.69 0.34
CA ASN A 130 6.63 17.50 1.64
C ASN A 130 5.81 16.64 2.61
N PHE A 131 4.50 16.65 2.46
CA PHE A 131 3.58 15.75 3.12
C PHE A 131 3.30 14.58 2.19
N ASP A 132 4.26 13.72 2.06
CA ASP A 132 4.02 12.41 1.49
C ASP A 132 3.21 11.60 2.51
N LEU A 133 1.92 11.95 2.60
CA LEU A 133 0.91 11.24 3.40
C LEU A 133 0.69 9.81 2.87
N ASN A 134 1.26 9.50 1.72
CA ASN A 134 1.53 8.16 1.25
C ASN A 134 2.59 7.43 2.08
N ASP A 135 3.42 8.14 2.83
CA ASP A 135 4.52 7.54 3.61
C ASP A 135 4.04 6.49 4.59
N GLU A 136 2.88 6.69 5.23
CA GLU A 136 2.40 5.68 6.18
C GLU A 136 1.90 4.41 5.50
N ALA A 137 1.22 4.52 4.37
CA ALA A 137 0.74 3.36 3.61
C ALA A 137 1.88 2.70 2.83
N THR A 138 2.78 3.48 2.23
CA THR A 138 3.99 2.99 1.56
C THR A 138 4.98 2.43 2.56
N PHE A 139 5.15 3.04 3.73
CA PHE A 139 5.99 2.53 4.81
C PHE A 139 5.47 1.20 5.38
N LYS A 140 4.17 1.07 5.63
CA LYS A 140 3.56 -0.22 6.05
C LYS A 140 3.73 -1.30 4.97
N SER A 141 3.57 -0.95 3.70
CA SER A 141 3.80 -1.87 2.59
C SER A 141 5.26 -2.26 2.48
N PHE A 142 6.19 -1.30 2.61
CA PHE A 142 7.63 -1.53 2.63
C PHE A 142 8.04 -2.48 3.76
N ILE A 143 7.55 -2.26 4.98
CA ILE A 143 7.80 -3.16 6.12
C ILE A 143 7.29 -4.57 5.81
N LYS A 144 6.10 -4.72 5.24
CA LYS A 144 5.55 -6.02 4.86
C LYS A 144 6.46 -6.76 3.86
N TYR A 145 6.93 -6.08 2.82
CA TYR A 145 7.87 -6.66 1.85
C TYR A 145 9.23 -6.99 2.48
N LEU A 146 9.71 -6.15 3.38
CA LEU A 146 10.95 -6.40 4.12
C LEU A 146 10.87 -7.70 4.96
N PHE A 147 9.75 -7.92 5.65
CA PHE A 147 9.53 -9.18 6.39
C PHE A 147 9.48 -10.41 5.47
N ILE A 148 8.86 -10.29 4.30
CA ILE A 148 8.82 -11.39 3.31
C ILE A 148 10.24 -11.72 2.83
N VAL A 149 11.03 -10.72 2.47
CA VAL A 149 12.43 -10.91 2.04
C VAL A 149 13.26 -11.54 3.15
N LEU A 150 13.12 -11.08 4.39
CA LEU A 150 13.81 -11.64 5.54
C LEU A 150 13.45 -13.11 5.76
N ALA A 151 12.17 -13.47 5.65
CA ALA A 151 11.72 -14.85 5.77
C ALA A 151 12.33 -15.75 4.69
N ILE A 152 12.41 -15.27 3.45
CA ILE A 152 13.05 -16.00 2.35
C ILE A 152 14.54 -16.21 2.63
N ILE A 153 15.25 -15.19 3.08
CA ILE A 153 16.67 -15.30 3.44
C ILE A 153 16.87 -16.33 4.56
N CYS A 154 16.06 -16.30 5.61
CA CYS A 154 16.10 -17.29 6.69
C CYS A 154 15.89 -18.72 6.17
N ALA A 155 14.92 -18.92 5.27
CA ALA A 155 14.67 -20.23 4.68
C ALA A 155 15.88 -20.75 3.88
N VAL A 156 16.49 -19.89 3.05
CA VAL A 156 17.70 -20.24 2.29
C VAL A 156 18.86 -20.60 3.21
N VAL A 157 19.09 -19.83 4.26
CA VAL A 157 20.14 -20.12 5.26
C VAL A 157 19.91 -21.47 5.94
N MET A 158 18.67 -21.78 6.33
CA MET A 158 18.32 -23.08 6.91
C MET A 158 18.59 -24.25 5.95
N ILE A 159 18.26 -24.09 4.69
CA ILE A 159 18.55 -25.10 3.64
C ILE A 159 20.06 -25.29 3.50
N LEU A 160 20.84 -24.21 3.45
CA LEU A 160 22.30 -24.29 3.37
C LEU A 160 22.91 -24.98 4.58
N ILE A 161 22.46 -24.67 5.80
CA ILE A 161 22.94 -25.30 7.02
C ILE A 161 22.64 -26.82 6.98
N THR A 162 21.43 -27.20 6.60
CA THR A 162 21.04 -28.63 6.52
C THR A 162 21.85 -29.35 5.46
N TYR A 163 22.08 -28.74 4.30
CA TYR A 163 22.92 -29.28 3.25
C TYR A 163 24.37 -29.49 3.71
N LEU A 164 24.96 -28.49 4.36
CA LEU A 164 26.32 -28.58 4.88
C LEU A 164 26.45 -29.66 5.97
N LYS A 165 25.46 -29.78 6.87
CA LYS A 165 25.42 -30.84 7.87
C LYS A 165 25.35 -32.23 7.22
N ARG A 166 24.49 -32.43 6.21
CA ARG A 166 24.37 -33.69 5.45
C ARG A 166 25.70 -34.01 4.74
N ARG A 167 26.35 -33.03 4.12
CA ARG A 167 27.64 -33.21 3.44
C ARG A 167 28.75 -33.61 4.41
N LYS A 168 28.81 -32.98 5.60
CA LYS A 168 29.77 -33.36 6.65
C LYS A 168 29.52 -34.78 7.16
N LYS A 169 28.26 -35.17 7.40
CA LYS A 169 27.89 -36.52 7.83
C LYS A 169 28.27 -37.57 6.79
N SER A 170 27.99 -37.33 5.52
CA SER A 170 28.37 -38.23 4.43
C SER A 170 29.89 -38.44 4.32
N LYS A 171 30.68 -37.34 4.46
CA LYS A 171 32.14 -37.45 4.46
C LYS A 171 32.67 -38.24 5.65
N LYS A 172 32.06 -38.10 6.85
CA LYS A 172 32.44 -38.85 8.05
C LYS A 172 32.16 -40.35 7.89
N ILE A 173 30.98 -40.69 7.39
CA ILE A 173 30.59 -42.10 7.13
C ILE A 173 31.57 -42.74 6.12
N LYS A 174 31.86 -42.09 4.98
CA LYS A 174 32.84 -42.61 4.00
C LYS A 174 34.24 -42.79 4.58
N LYS A 175 34.67 -41.93 5.51
CA LYS A 175 35.96 -42.07 6.18
C LYS A 175 35.97 -43.27 7.16
N GLU A 176 34.88 -43.44 7.92
CA GLU A 176 34.73 -44.56 8.86
C GLU A 176 34.66 -45.88 8.12
N GLU A 177 33.93 -45.97 6.98
CA GLU A 177 33.90 -47.18 6.11
C GLU A 177 35.29 -47.52 5.56
N LYS A 178 36.04 -46.52 5.10
CA LYS A 178 37.44 -46.74 4.66
C LYS A 178 38.29 -47.32 5.78
N LEU A 179 38.21 -46.75 6.99
CA LEU A 179 38.99 -47.24 8.14
C LEU A 179 38.56 -48.65 8.56
N LYS A 180 37.30 -49.01 8.38
CA LYS A 180 36.78 -50.37 8.70
C LYS A 180 37.27 -51.45 7.74
N PHE A 181 37.52 -51.15 6.47
CA PHE A 181 37.79 -52.14 5.43
C PHE A 181 39.17 -52.02 4.79
N ILE A 182 39.97 -50.99 5.13
CA ILE A 182 41.30 -50.75 4.59
C ILE A 182 42.31 -50.77 5.73
N ASP A 183 43.39 -51.49 5.51
CA ASP A 183 44.54 -51.45 6.44
C ASP A 183 45.30 -50.10 6.29
N MET A 184 45.53 -49.43 7.43
CA MET A 184 46.08 -48.09 7.44
C MET A 184 47.56 -48.02 7.04
N LEU A 185 48.31 -49.14 7.19
CA LEU A 185 49.75 -49.20 6.88
C LEU A 185 49.99 -49.59 5.42
N THR A 186 49.22 -50.56 4.92
CA THR A 186 49.45 -51.12 3.57
C THR A 186 48.48 -50.56 2.53
N SER A 187 47.46 -49.79 2.92
CA SER A 187 46.35 -49.32 2.08
C SER A 187 45.60 -50.43 1.34
N LEU A 188 45.82 -51.69 1.72
CA LEU A 188 45.09 -52.86 1.20
C LEU A 188 43.79 -53.12 1.91
N LYS A 189 42.95 -53.94 1.36
CA LYS A 189 41.72 -54.43 2.00
C LYS A 189 42.05 -55.34 3.15
N ASN A 190 41.52 -55.04 4.33
CA ASN A 190 41.81 -55.80 5.53
C ASN A 190 40.92 -57.04 5.66
N ARG A 191 41.15 -57.85 6.67
CA ARG A 191 40.40 -59.09 6.97
C ARG A 191 38.90 -58.88 7.13
N ASN A 192 38.47 -57.72 7.64
CA ASN A 192 37.06 -57.41 7.78
C ASN A 192 36.35 -57.22 6.43
N TYR A 193 37.05 -56.67 5.42
CA TYR A 193 36.53 -56.61 4.07
C TYR A 193 36.36 -58.00 3.46
N LEU A 194 37.32 -58.88 3.64
CA LEU A 194 37.22 -60.25 3.17
C LEU A 194 36.01 -60.97 3.81
N ASN A 195 35.93 -60.96 5.11
CA ASN A 195 34.82 -61.61 5.86
C ASN A 195 33.44 -61.05 5.50
N TYR A 196 33.32 -59.75 5.22
CA TYR A 196 32.08 -59.10 4.83
C TYR A 196 31.65 -59.54 3.43
N ASN A 197 32.58 -59.68 2.50
CA ASN A 197 32.28 -60.07 1.12
C ASN A 197 32.17 -61.59 0.94
N MET A 198 32.85 -62.42 1.72
CA MET A 198 32.70 -63.86 1.72
C MET A 198 31.24 -64.26 1.93
N LYS A 199 30.56 -63.69 2.88
CA LYS A 199 29.13 -63.96 3.11
C LYS A 199 28.27 -63.61 1.91
N LYS A 200 28.58 -62.54 1.18
CA LYS A 200 27.87 -62.16 -0.08
C LYS A 200 28.19 -63.05 -1.26
N TRP A 201 29.38 -63.62 -1.28
CA TRP A 201 29.78 -64.54 -2.35
C TRP A 201 29.16 -65.93 -2.15
N ASP A 202 29.01 -66.36 -0.90
CA ASP A 202 28.34 -67.63 -0.56
C ASP A 202 26.82 -67.58 -0.82
N GLU A 203 26.18 -66.40 -0.75
CA GLU A 203 24.76 -66.21 -1.07
C GLU A 203 24.45 -66.20 -2.58
N ASN A 204 25.47 -66.14 -3.45
CA ASN A 204 25.32 -66.05 -4.90
C ASN A 204 25.79 -67.32 -5.66
N VAL A 205 26.04 -68.42 -4.95
CA VAL A 205 26.27 -69.75 -5.45
C VAL A 205 25.05 -70.63 -5.18
#